data_c1ee41c766e43b5246395b1784694fcf
#
_entry.id   c1ee41c766e43b5246395b1784694fcf
#
_cell.length_a   1.000
_cell.length_b   1.000
_cell.length_c   1.000
_cell.angle_alpha   90.00
_cell.angle_beta   90.00
_cell.angle_gamma   90.00
#
_symmetry.space_group_name_H-M   'P 1'
#
loop_
_entity.id
_entity.type
_entity.pdbx_description
1 polymer ?
#
loop_
_entity_poly.entity_id
_entity_poly.type
_entity_poly.pdbx_seq_one_letter_code
_entity_poly.pdbx_strand_id
1 'polypeptide(L)'
;MNRTTEIIFDNLFSSLCAEYYGDKAEMAPMSAWKWRQADMLRKKADTVEPYSSAAVYHFVNALQERRRERIVNDERHAIDTSVETLNLLNIIVYNINHIERIGISLPGIISLGKYMRSLGDKVDFVKFDSWTKTLHIRRMTSLMASILVQTMGFEPSELPFLYAEVPNAREMLCRYLMSDAQDGTWNRSLSLYRFSKLGMIGFWHRKIKEMLDNIEE
;
A
#
# COMPACT_ATOMS: atom_id res chain seq x y z
N MET A 1 20.96 2.52 4.05
CA MET A 1 20.50 2.92 5.41
C MET A 1 21.65 2.67 6.39
N ASN A 2 21.80 3.41 7.47
CA ASN A 2 22.86 3.11 8.45
C ASN A 2 22.38 2.03 9.45
N ARG A 3 23.33 1.31 10.09
CA ARG A 3 23.04 0.20 11.02
C ARG A 3 22.11 0.59 12.19
N THR A 4 22.20 1.83 12.67
CA THR A 4 21.33 2.33 13.76
C THR A 4 19.89 2.44 13.31
N THR A 5 19.65 2.97 12.12
CA THR A 5 18.32 3.11 11.52
C THR A 5 17.71 1.75 11.20
N GLU A 6 18.52 0.79 10.74
CA GLU A 6 18.08 -0.59 10.50
C GLU A 6 17.52 -1.23 11.77
N ILE A 7 18.26 -1.18 12.88
CA ILE A 7 17.80 -1.73 14.17
C ILE A 7 16.48 -1.10 14.64
N ILE A 8 16.29 0.22 14.42
CA ILE A 8 15.05 0.91 14.79
C ILE A 8 13.89 0.37 13.98
N PHE A 9 14.05 0.21 12.66
CA PHE A 9 12.99 -0.33 11.79
C PHE A 9 12.73 -1.81 12.03
N ASP A 10 13.76 -2.63 12.26
CA ASP A 10 13.59 -4.05 12.59
C ASP A 10 12.74 -4.22 13.84
N ASN A 11 13.04 -3.46 14.91
CA ASN A 11 12.25 -3.51 16.13
C ASN A 11 10.83 -2.93 15.94
N LEU A 12 10.67 -1.87 15.15
CA LEU A 12 9.38 -1.31 14.83
C LEU A 12 8.51 -2.37 14.11
N PHE A 13 9.00 -2.98 13.06
CA PHE A 13 8.26 -3.99 12.31
C PHE A 13 8.00 -5.25 13.14
N SER A 14 8.98 -5.73 13.92
CA SER A 14 8.79 -6.86 14.83
C SER A 14 7.70 -6.57 15.88
N SER A 15 7.66 -5.35 16.43
CA SER A 15 6.60 -4.97 17.38
C SER A 15 5.22 -4.91 16.72
N LEU A 16 5.13 -4.42 15.49
CA LEU A 16 3.89 -4.39 14.72
C LEU A 16 3.41 -5.80 14.35
N CYS A 17 4.32 -6.69 13.96
CA CYS A 17 3.98 -8.10 13.70
C CYS A 17 3.42 -8.78 14.95
N ALA A 18 4.03 -8.58 16.12
CA ALA A 18 3.53 -9.13 17.37
C ALA A 18 2.15 -8.58 17.74
N GLU A 19 1.94 -7.29 17.58
CA GLU A 19 0.67 -6.64 17.93
C GLU A 19 -0.48 -7.01 16.98
N TYR A 20 -0.20 -7.01 15.69
CA TYR A 20 -1.27 -7.14 14.68
C TYR A 20 -1.48 -8.54 14.15
N TYR A 21 -0.46 -9.39 14.23
CA TYR A 21 -0.51 -10.76 13.68
C TYR A 21 -0.30 -11.85 14.74
N GLY A 22 0.07 -11.47 15.97
CA GLY A 22 0.33 -12.42 17.07
C GLY A 22 1.66 -13.16 16.95
N ASP A 23 2.55 -12.68 16.09
CA ASP A 23 3.88 -13.25 15.91
C ASP A 23 4.76 -12.99 17.15
N LYS A 24 5.77 -13.83 17.38
CA LYS A 24 6.73 -13.57 18.46
C LYS A 24 7.61 -12.38 18.11
N ALA A 25 7.60 -11.36 18.99
CA ALA A 25 8.48 -10.21 18.82
C ALA A 25 9.93 -10.59 19.14
N GLU A 26 10.78 -10.64 18.13
CA GLU A 26 12.23 -10.72 18.31
C GLU A 26 12.81 -9.31 18.22
N MET A 27 13.15 -8.71 19.37
CA MET A 27 13.62 -7.34 19.45
C MET A 27 15.11 -7.29 19.79
N ALA A 28 15.87 -6.58 18.97
CA ALA A 28 17.26 -6.27 19.31
C ALA A 28 17.31 -5.23 20.45
N PRO A 29 18.29 -5.30 21.36
CA PRO A 29 18.44 -4.32 22.44
C PRO A 29 18.64 -2.91 21.87
N MET A 30 17.86 -1.96 22.37
CA MET A 30 17.90 -0.56 21.97
C MET A 30 18.08 0.37 23.18
N SER A 31 18.79 1.49 22.97
CA SER A 31 18.83 2.58 23.93
C SER A 31 17.48 3.31 24.01
N ALA A 32 17.22 4.01 25.11
CA ALA A 32 16.01 4.81 25.30
C ALA A 32 15.80 5.85 24.17
N TRP A 33 16.88 6.38 23.59
CA TRP A 33 16.79 7.27 22.43
C TRP A 33 16.26 6.56 21.19
N LYS A 34 16.74 5.35 20.87
CA LYS A 34 16.26 4.56 19.74
C LYS A 34 14.79 4.18 19.90
N TRP A 35 14.36 3.81 21.09
CA TRP A 35 12.94 3.54 21.39
C TRP A 35 12.08 4.78 21.13
N ARG A 36 12.51 5.97 21.56
CA ARG A 36 11.79 7.22 21.25
C ARG A 36 11.69 7.48 19.75
N GLN A 37 12.72 7.15 18.95
CA GLN A 37 12.65 7.26 17.49
C GLN A 37 11.64 6.28 16.91
N ALA A 38 11.63 5.02 17.35
CA ALA A 38 10.64 4.03 16.92
C ALA A 38 9.20 4.47 17.22
N ASP A 39 8.95 5.01 18.43
CA ASP A 39 7.65 5.54 18.83
C ASP A 39 7.21 6.75 17.98
N MET A 40 8.15 7.64 17.63
CA MET A 40 7.84 8.76 16.74
C MET A 40 7.46 8.27 15.32
N LEU A 41 8.20 7.32 14.78
CA LEU A 41 7.89 6.72 13.48
C LEU A 41 6.53 6.01 13.50
N ARG A 42 6.22 5.30 14.58
CA ARG A 42 4.93 4.65 14.79
C ARG A 42 3.79 5.66 14.83
N LYS A 43 3.90 6.70 15.66
CA LYS A 43 2.88 7.77 15.75
C LYS A 43 2.66 8.45 14.40
N LYS A 44 3.73 8.72 13.67
CA LYS A 44 3.65 9.29 12.31
C LYS A 44 2.90 8.37 11.35
N ALA A 45 3.14 7.06 11.46
CA ALA A 45 2.43 6.07 10.67
C ALA A 45 0.93 5.98 11.04
N ASP A 46 0.59 6.12 12.33
CA ASP A 46 -0.79 6.03 12.84
C ASP A 46 -1.63 7.28 12.55
N THR A 47 -1.03 8.43 12.21
CA THR A 47 -1.75 9.67 11.86
C THR A 47 -2.47 9.60 10.50
N VAL A 48 -2.24 8.56 9.73
CA VAL A 48 -2.97 8.32 8.49
C VAL A 48 -4.34 7.74 8.84
N GLU A 49 -5.42 8.43 8.42
CA GLU A 49 -6.78 8.03 8.71
C GLU A 49 -7.04 6.54 8.41
N PRO A 50 -7.65 5.81 9.36
CA PRO A 50 -7.98 4.43 9.13
C PRO A 50 -9.02 4.29 8.03
N TYR A 51 -8.92 3.21 7.31
CA TYR A 51 -9.82 2.67 6.30
C TYR A 51 -11.32 2.74 6.71
N SER A 52 -12.01 3.86 6.55
CA SER A 52 -13.37 4.01 7.06
C SER A 52 -14.40 4.76 6.22
N SER A 53 -14.07 5.31 5.05
CA SER A 53 -15.08 5.99 4.24
C SER A 53 -15.28 5.40 2.85
N ALA A 54 -16.53 5.20 2.44
CA ALA A 54 -16.93 4.68 1.12
C ALA A 54 -16.34 5.47 -0.07
N ALA A 55 -15.95 6.72 0.14
CA ALA A 55 -15.35 7.59 -0.87
C ALA A 55 -13.92 7.18 -1.28
N VAL A 56 -13.29 6.27 -0.56
CA VAL A 56 -11.88 5.92 -0.72
C VAL A 56 -11.64 4.73 -1.66
N TYR A 57 -12.69 3.99 -2.01
CA TYR A 57 -12.62 2.78 -2.85
C TYR A 57 -12.68 3.03 -4.35
N HIS A 58 -12.74 4.29 -4.75
CA HIS A 58 -12.78 4.70 -6.15
C HIS A 58 -11.41 5.12 -6.63
N PHE A 59 -10.99 4.65 -7.78
CA PHE A 59 -9.75 5.13 -8.40
C PHE A 59 -9.87 6.62 -8.74
N VAL A 60 -8.79 7.37 -8.51
CA VAL A 60 -8.68 8.75 -8.97
C VAL A 60 -8.68 8.83 -10.50
N ASN A 61 -8.14 7.81 -11.16
CA ASN A 61 -8.13 7.72 -12.61
C ASN A 61 -9.50 7.24 -13.13
N ALA A 62 -10.20 8.09 -13.87
CA ALA A 62 -11.54 7.81 -14.40
C ALA A 62 -11.62 6.56 -15.29
N LEU A 63 -10.55 6.19 -16.02
CA LEU A 63 -10.54 4.99 -16.86
C LEU A 63 -10.43 3.72 -16.00
N GLN A 64 -9.60 3.75 -14.97
CA GLN A 64 -9.50 2.64 -14.02
C GLN A 64 -10.80 2.49 -13.23
N GLU A 65 -11.42 3.61 -12.82
CA GLU A 65 -12.69 3.60 -12.11
C GLU A 65 -13.82 3.00 -12.95
N ARG A 66 -13.99 3.39 -14.20
CA ARG A 66 -14.98 2.79 -15.10
C ARG A 66 -14.77 1.28 -15.28
N ARG A 67 -13.51 0.81 -15.30
CA ARG A 67 -13.22 -0.63 -15.35
C ARG A 67 -13.57 -1.32 -14.05
N ARG A 68 -13.26 -0.69 -12.89
CA ARG A 68 -13.63 -1.21 -11.59
C ARG A 68 -15.14 -1.30 -11.42
N GLU A 69 -15.88 -0.27 -11.81
CA GLU A 69 -17.36 -0.29 -11.79
C GLU A 69 -17.94 -1.44 -12.62
N ARG A 70 -17.38 -1.71 -13.80
CA ARG A 70 -17.80 -2.88 -14.59
C ARG A 70 -17.54 -4.18 -13.84
N ILE A 71 -16.34 -4.37 -13.29
CA ILE A 71 -16.01 -5.56 -12.48
C ILE A 71 -17.00 -5.72 -11.33
N VAL A 72 -17.29 -4.66 -10.59
CA VAL A 72 -18.23 -4.70 -9.46
C VAL A 72 -19.65 -5.03 -9.92
N ASN A 73 -20.09 -4.46 -11.03
CA ASN A 73 -21.42 -4.73 -11.58
C ASN A 73 -21.54 -6.17 -12.12
N ASP A 74 -20.52 -6.64 -12.85
CA ASP A 74 -20.48 -8.01 -13.36
C ASP A 74 -20.50 -9.02 -12.21
N GLU A 75 -19.73 -8.75 -11.13
CA GLU A 75 -19.69 -9.60 -9.94
C GLU A 75 -21.01 -9.61 -9.17
N ARG A 76 -21.72 -8.48 -9.06
CA ARG A 76 -23.07 -8.41 -8.43
C ARG A 76 -24.12 -9.26 -9.12
N HIS A 77 -23.94 -9.52 -10.41
CA HIS A 77 -24.84 -10.33 -11.22
C HIS A 77 -24.32 -11.75 -11.45
N ALA A 78 -23.15 -12.09 -10.92
CA ALA A 78 -22.58 -13.42 -11.01
C ALA A 78 -23.34 -14.41 -10.11
N ILE A 79 -23.44 -15.66 -10.56
CA ILE A 79 -24.05 -16.75 -9.78
C ILE A 79 -23.21 -17.08 -8.54
N ASP A 80 -21.88 -16.94 -8.66
CA ASP A 80 -20.88 -17.21 -7.63
C ASP A 80 -20.16 -15.92 -7.22
N THR A 81 -20.91 -15.00 -6.63
CA THR A 81 -20.36 -13.72 -6.15
C THR A 81 -19.30 -13.96 -5.08
N SER A 82 -18.11 -13.40 -5.27
CA SER A 82 -17.02 -13.45 -4.32
C SER A 82 -16.87 -12.12 -3.57
N VAL A 83 -17.57 -11.99 -2.46
CA VAL A 83 -17.56 -10.78 -1.62
C VAL A 83 -16.16 -10.52 -1.06
N GLU A 84 -15.45 -11.57 -0.64
CA GLU A 84 -14.11 -11.48 -0.10
C GLU A 84 -13.12 -11.00 -1.16
N THR A 85 -13.26 -11.42 -2.41
CA THR A 85 -12.41 -10.94 -3.50
C THR A 85 -12.66 -9.47 -3.80
N LEU A 86 -13.91 -9.00 -3.77
CA LEU A 86 -14.25 -7.58 -3.90
C LEU A 86 -13.70 -6.74 -2.74
N ASN A 87 -13.77 -7.27 -1.52
CA ASN A 87 -13.21 -6.59 -0.34
C ASN A 87 -11.69 -6.47 -0.45
N LEU A 88 -10.99 -7.52 -0.90
CA LEU A 88 -9.55 -7.44 -1.16
C LEU A 88 -9.25 -6.37 -2.23
N LEU A 89 -10.02 -6.33 -3.32
CA LEU A 89 -9.86 -5.30 -4.35
C LEU A 89 -10.03 -3.89 -3.76
N ASN A 90 -11.02 -3.68 -2.89
CA ASN A 90 -11.25 -2.39 -2.24
C ASN A 90 -10.07 -1.96 -1.35
N ILE A 91 -9.49 -2.89 -0.56
CA ILE A 91 -8.29 -2.64 0.25
C ILE A 91 -7.11 -2.23 -0.65
N ILE A 92 -6.93 -2.92 -1.76
CA ILE A 92 -5.87 -2.61 -2.73
C ILE A 92 -6.08 -1.23 -3.36
N VAL A 93 -7.31 -0.91 -3.80
CA VAL A 93 -7.64 0.41 -4.38
C VAL A 93 -7.39 1.54 -3.39
N TYR A 94 -7.78 1.35 -2.12
CA TYR A 94 -7.48 2.30 -1.04
C TYR A 94 -5.98 2.57 -0.94
N ASN A 95 -5.17 1.52 -0.84
CA ASN A 95 -3.73 1.65 -0.72
C ASN A 95 -3.10 2.31 -1.96
N ILE A 96 -3.56 1.98 -3.16
CA ILE A 96 -3.10 2.62 -4.40
C ILE A 96 -3.38 4.12 -4.37
N ASN A 97 -4.60 4.53 -4.06
CA ASN A 97 -4.96 5.94 -3.97
C ASN A 97 -4.12 6.69 -2.94
N HIS A 98 -3.86 6.03 -1.78
CA HIS A 98 -3.03 6.62 -0.74
C HIS A 98 -1.58 6.78 -1.23
N ILE A 99 -1.01 5.73 -1.87
CA ILE A 99 0.34 5.76 -2.42
C ILE A 99 0.48 6.87 -3.48
N GLU A 100 -0.51 7.04 -4.34
CA GLU A 100 -0.48 8.05 -5.40
C GLU A 100 -0.61 9.49 -4.90
N ARG A 101 -1.27 9.70 -3.75
CA ARG A 101 -1.53 11.04 -3.22
C ARG A 101 -0.54 11.48 -2.14
N ILE A 102 -0.25 10.60 -1.21
CA ILE A 102 0.44 10.92 0.04
C ILE A 102 1.72 10.10 0.17
N GLY A 103 1.64 8.79 -0.09
CA GLY A 103 2.73 7.83 0.07
C GLY A 103 2.26 6.48 0.64
N ILE A 104 3.17 5.64 1.09
CA ILE A 104 2.85 4.29 1.56
C ILE A 104 2.18 4.35 2.94
N SER A 105 0.90 3.98 3.02
CA SER A 105 0.17 3.90 4.29
C SER A 105 0.56 2.64 5.06
N LEU A 106 1.24 2.79 6.18
CA LEU A 106 1.56 1.64 7.04
C LEU A 106 0.30 0.98 7.61
N PRO A 107 -0.73 1.71 8.12
CA PRO A 107 -2.01 1.13 8.50
C PRO A 107 -2.72 0.40 7.35
N GLY A 108 -2.62 0.94 6.14
CA GLY A 108 -3.18 0.30 4.94
C GLY A 108 -2.49 -1.03 4.59
N ILE A 109 -1.16 -1.09 4.70
CA ILE A 109 -0.39 -2.33 4.53
C ILE A 109 -0.72 -3.35 5.65
N ILE A 110 -0.81 -2.91 6.90
CA ILE A 110 -1.21 -3.76 8.03
C ILE A 110 -2.62 -4.32 7.81
N SER A 111 -3.57 -3.49 7.36
CA SER A 111 -4.95 -3.91 7.07
C SER A 111 -4.99 -4.95 5.96
N LEU A 112 -4.16 -4.80 4.91
CA LEU A 112 -4.01 -5.79 3.85
C LEU A 112 -3.49 -7.12 4.41
N GLY A 113 -2.44 -7.10 5.23
CA GLY A 113 -1.88 -8.30 5.86
C GLY A 113 -2.88 -8.99 6.78
N LYS A 114 -3.62 -8.23 7.62
CA LYS A 114 -4.71 -8.78 8.46
C LYS A 114 -5.77 -9.48 7.63
N TYR A 115 -6.20 -8.84 6.54
CA TYR A 115 -7.18 -9.40 5.64
C TYR A 115 -6.71 -10.73 5.05
N MET A 116 -5.47 -10.77 4.58
CA MET A 116 -4.90 -11.99 4.00
C MET A 116 -4.81 -13.14 5.00
N ARG A 117 -4.37 -12.89 6.23
CA ARG A 117 -4.29 -13.95 7.27
C ARG A 117 -5.64 -14.39 7.80
N SER A 118 -6.68 -13.55 7.74
CA SER A 118 -8.01 -13.87 8.29
C SER A 118 -9.00 -14.40 7.26
N LEU A 119 -8.93 -13.95 6.02
CA LEU A 119 -9.92 -14.22 4.97
C LEU A 119 -9.28 -14.58 3.62
N GLY A 120 -7.95 -14.69 3.54
CA GLY A 120 -7.23 -14.99 2.31
C GLY A 120 -7.64 -16.33 1.67
N ASP A 121 -8.01 -17.32 2.50
CA ASP A 121 -8.50 -18.64 2.07
C ASP A 121 -9.85 -18.57 1.34
N LYS A 122 -10.64 -17.50 1.55
CA LYS A 122 -11.95 -17.28 0.91
C LYS A 122 -11.88 -16.43 -0.35
N VAL A 123 -10.70 -15.91 -0.68
CA VAL A 123 -10.48 -15.08 -1.85
C VAL A 123 -10.35 -15.95 -3.10
N ASP A 124 -11.10 -15.64 -4.14
CA ASP A 124 -10.89 -16.19 -5.47
C ASP A 124 -9.75 -15.46 -6.18
N PHE A 125 -8.55 -16.02 -6.07
CA PHE A 125 -7.35 -15.43 -6.67
C PHE A 125 -7.32 -15.53 -8.19
N VAL A 126 -8.10 -16.40 -8.83
CA VAL A 126 -8.23 -16.46 -10.28
C VAL A 126 -8.99 -15.23 -10.78
N LYS A 127 -10.13 -14.92 -10.14
CA LYS A 127 -10.87 -13.69 -10.41
C LYS A 127 -10.03 -12.47 -10.12
N PHE A 128 -9.36 -12.43 -8.95
CA PHE A 128 -8.51 -11.31 -8.53
C PHE A 128 -7.36 -11.04 -9.52
N ASP A 129 -6.69 -12.09 -10.02
CA ASP A 129 -5.65 -11.96 -11.04
C ASP A 129 -6.18 -11.34 -12.34
N SER A 130 -7.35 -11.79 -12.80
CA SER A 130 -8.02 -11.22 -13.97
C SER A 130 -8.34 -9.73 -13.78
N TRP A 131 -8.87 -9.37 -12.60
CA TRP A 131 -9.22 -7.98 -12.27
C TRP A 131 -7.99 -7.07 -12.19
N THR A 132 -6.93 -7.50 -11.52
CA THR A 132 -5.70 -6.71 -11.40
C THR A 132 -5.02 -6.49 -12.75
N LYS A 133 -5.12 -7.47 -13.67
CA LYS A 133 -4.67 -7.34 -15.05
C LYS A 133 -5.51 -6.32 -15.83
N THR A 134 -6.84 -6.41 -15.74
CA THR A 134 -7.78 -5.50 -16.41
C THR A 134 -7.61 -4.06 -15.92
N LEU A 135 -7.38 -3.88 -14.63
CA LEU A 135 -7.14 -2.59 -13.98
C LEU A 135 -5.72 -2.06 -14.16
N HIS A 136 -4.79 -2.87 -14.67
CA HIS A 136 -3.36 -2.55 -14.80
C HIS A 136 -2.67 -2.19 -13.46
N ILE A 137 -3.05 -2.85 -12.37
CA ILE A 137 -2.54 -2.58 -11.02
C ILE A 137 -1.57 -3.66 -10.48
N ARG A 138 -1.23 -4.70 -11.24
CA ARG A 138 -0.35 -5.79 -10.80
C ARG A 138 0.98 -5.35 -10.20
N ARG A 139 1.56 -4.26 -10.71
CA ARG A 139 2.82 -3.74 -10.16
C ARG A 139 2.65 -3.12 -8.78
N MET A 140 1.53 -2.43 -8.57
CA MET A 140 1.20 -1.83 -7.27
C MET A 140 0.83 -2.92 -6.25
N THR A 141 0.09 -3.95 -6.65
CA THR A 141 -0.19 -5.10 -5.79
C THR A 141 1.09 -5.83 -5.42
N SER A 142 2.01 -6.04 -6.36
CA SER A 142 3.32 -6.65 -6.09
C SER A 142 4.19 -5.81 -5.15
N LEU A 143 4.14 -4.46 -5.24
CA LEU A 143 4.83 -3.59 -4.30
C LEU A 143 4.31 -3.80 -2.87
N MET A 144 2.99 -3.79 -2.68
CA MET A 144 2.37 -3.99 -1.35
C MET A 144 2.67 -5.38 -0.79
N ALA A 145 2.58 -6.42 -1.63
CA ALA A 145 2.96 -7.78 -1.25
C ALA A 145 4.45 -7.87 -0.88
N SER A 146 5.35 -7.25 -1.65
CA SER A 146 6.79 -7.23 -1.33
C SER A 146 7.07 -6.49 -0.01
N ILE A 147 6.30 -5.44 0.32
CA ILE A 147 6.42 -4.79 1.63
C ILE A 147 6.01 -5.78 2.73
N LEU A 148 4.89 -6.48 2.61
CA LEU A 148 4.45 -7.48 3.60
C LEU A 148 5.50 -8.58 3.80
N VAL A 149 6.08 -9.11 2.73
CA VAL A 149 7.15 -10.13 2.80
C VAL A 149 8.39 -9.56 3.49
N GLN A 150 8.86 -8.38 3.06
CA GLN A 150 10.15 -7.84 3.53
C GLN A 150 10.09 -7.18 4.91
N THR A 151 8.88 -6.89 5.45
CA THR A 151 8.74 -6.14 6.71
C THR A 151 7.81 -6.79 7.73
N MET A 152 6.85 -7.60 7.31
CA MET A 152 5.78 -8.11 8.18
C MET A 152 5.79 -9.65 8.31
N GLY A 153 6.85 -10.32 7.89
CA GLY A 153 7.05 -11.77 8.07
C GLY A 153 6.07 -12.63 7.29
N PHE A 154 5.54 -12.14 6.17
CA PHE A 154 4.71 -12.95 5.27
C PHE A 154 5.59 -13.81 4.38
N GLU A 155 5.16 -15.04 4.17
CA GLU A 155 5.75 -15.89 3.12
C GLU A 155 5.18 -15.50 1.75
N PRO A 156 5.99 -15.55 0.66
CA PRO A 156 5.49 -15.28 -0.69
C PRO A 156 4.29 -16.14 -1.09
N SER A 157 4.20 -17.35 -0.57
CA SER A 157 3.09 -18.28 -0.77
C SER A 157 1.77 -17.83 -0.16
N GLU A 158 1.79 -16.97 0.88
CA GLU A 158 0.60 -16.38 1.50
C GLU A 158 -0.01 -15.25 0.66
N LEU A 159 0.73 -14.77 -0.36
CA LEU A 159 0.36 -13.60 -1.16
C LEU A 159 0.32 -13.94 -2.67
N PRO A 160 -0.74 -14.65 -3.16
CA PRO A 160 -0.84 -15.09 -4.55
C PRO A 160 -0.85 -13.95 -5.59
N PHE A 161 -1.00 -12.71 -5.15
CA PHE A 161 -0.91 -11.50 -5.99
C PHE A 161 0.50 -10.85 -6.00
N LEU A 162 1.51 -11.53 -5.48
CA LEU A 162 2.92 -11.18 -5.65
C LEU A 162 3.42 -11.67 -7.02
N TYR A 163 3.12 -10.92 -8.07
CA TYR A 163 3.49 -11.29 -9.45
C TYR A 163 4.99 -11.14 -9.76
N ALA A 164 5.64 -10.22 -9.08
CA ALA A 164 7.07 -9.99 -9.18
C ALA A 164 7.56 -9.29 -7.91
N GLU A 165 8.59 -9.80 -7.31
CA GLU A 165 9.19 -9.17 -6.13
C GLU A 165 9.80 -7.81 -6.48
N VAL A 166 9.59 -6.83 -5.59
CA VAL A 166 10.20 -5.50 -5.64
C VAL A 166 11.35 -5.47 -4.64
N PRO A 167 12.62 -5.58 -5.07
CA PRO A 167 13.75 -5.82 -4.17
C PRO A 167 13.96 -4.75 -3.09
N ASN A 168 13.58 -3.50 -3.38
CA ASN A 168 13.77 -2.36 -2.48
C ASN A 168 12.46 -1.88 -1.81
N ALA A 169 11.43 -2.72 -1.72
CA ALA A 169 10.12 -2.36 -1.18
C ALA A 169 10.22 -1.89 0.28
N ARG A 170 10.99 -2.61 1.12
CA ARG A 170 11.29 -2.22 2.49
C ARG A 170 11.96 -0.84 2.56
N GLU A 171 12.98 -0.61 1.74
CA GLU A 171 13.70 0.67 1.73
C GLU A 171 12.80 1.83 1.33
N MET A 172 11.88 1.61 0.40
CA MET A 172 10.87 2.59 -0.01
C MET A 172 9.96 2.96 1.15
N LEU A 173 9.45 1.98 1.91
CA LEU A 173 8.64 2.22 3.11
C LEU A 173 9.45 2.99 4.17
N CYS A 174 10.67 2.55 4.48
CA CYS A 174 11.52 3.21 5.48
C CYS A 174 11.83 4.66 5.11
N ARG A 175 12.14 4.94 3.85
CA ARG A 175 12.36 6.31 3.35
C ARG A 175 11.11 7.17 3.49
N TYR A 176 9.94 6.62 3.18
CA TYR A 176 8.68 7.35 3.38
C TYR A 176 8.46 7.70 4.85
N LEU A 177 8.63 6.74 5.76
CA LEU A 177 8.46 6.97 7.19
C LEU A 177 9.46 7.99 7.77
N MET A 178 10.66 8.10 7.19
CA MET A 178 11.68 9.10 7.57
C MET A 178 11.45 10.47 6.93
N SER A 179 10.77 10.57 5.79
CA SER A 179 10.53 11.84 5.13
C SER A 179 9.52 12.69 5.90
N ASP A 180 9.70 14.02 5.94
CA ASP A 180 8.65 14.90 6.41
C ASP A 180 7.56 14.99 5.34
N ALA A 181 6.37 14.48 5.68
CA ALA A 181 5.25 14.34 4.75
C ALA A 181 4.75 15.67 4.16
N GLN A 182 5.18 16.82 4.72
CA GLN A 182 4.81 18.16 4.27
C GLN A 182 5.58 18.65 3.05
N ASP A 183 6.75 18.06 2.73
CA ASP A 183 7.63 18.62 1.70
C ASP A 183 7.21 18.33 0.25
N GLY A 184 6.17 17.56 0.00
CA GLY A 184 5.79 17.19 -1.40
C GLY A 184 6.91 16.50 -2.18
N THR A 185 8.10 16.33 -1.59
CA THR A 185 9.30 15.74 -2.20
C THR A 185 9.17 14.24 -2.40
N TRP A 186 8.25 13.60 -1.63
CA TRP A 186 7.90 12.20 -1.82
C TRP A 186 7.55 11.90 -3.28
N ASN A 187 6.74 12.76 -3.90
CA ASN A 187 6.33 12.63 -5.30
C ASN A 187 7.45 12.81 -6.31
N ARG A 188 8.56 13.48 -5.94
CA ARG A 188 9.71 13.72 -6.83
C ARG A 188 10.78 12.64 -6.75
N SER A 189 10.99 12.05 -5.55
CA SER A 189 12.08 11.09 -5.33
C SER A 189 11.71 9.66 -5.71
N LEU A 190 10.43 9.36 -5.87
CA LEU A 190 10.00 8.02 -6.15
C LEU A 190 9.65 7.84 -7.61
N SER A 191 10.43 6.98 -8.19
CA SER A 191 10.07 6.26 -9.41
C SER A 191 8.80 5.40 -9.25
N LEU A 192 7.92 5.68 -8.27
CA LEU A 192 6.61 5.05 -8.10
C LEU A 192 5.77 5.17 -9.37
N TYR A 193 5.92 6.27 -10.11
CA TYR A 193 5.33 6.42 -11.44
C TYR A 193 5.80 5.36 -12.45
N ARG A 194 6.93 4.70 -12.19
CA ARG A 194 7.32 3.53 -12.97
C ARG A 194 6.44 2.31 -12.69
N PHE A 195 5.70 2.29 -11.57
CA PHE A 195 4.81 1.19 -11.21
C PHE A 195 3.43 1.27 -11.85
N SER A 196 3.00 2.45 -12.33
CA SER A 196 1.75 2.60 -13.07
C SER A 196 1.96 3.42 -14.33
N LYS A 197 1.77 2.80 -15.52
CA LYS A 197 1.77 3.55 -16.78
C LYS A 197 0.63 4.58 -16.84
N LEU A 198 -0.49 4.31 -16.17
CA LEU A 198 -1.65 5.20 -16.08
C LEU A 198 -1.46 6.29 -15.00
N GLY A 199 -0.76 6.01 -13.92
CA GLY A 199 -0.36 7.00 -12.91
C GLY A 199 0.51 8.11 -13.50
N MET A 200 1.35 7.77 -14.48
CA MET A 200 2.16 8.76 -15.21
C MET A 200 1.29 9.75 -16.00
N ILE A 201 0.22 9.30 -16.65
CA ILE A 201 -0.73 10.16 -17.38
C ILE A 201 -1.49 11.05 -16.39
N GLY A 202 -1.94 10.52 -15.27
CA GLY A 202 -2.61 11.29 -14.20
C GLY A 202 -1.69 12.32 -13.53
N PHE A 203 -0.40 12.03 -13.41
CA PHE A 203 0.62 12.97 -12.94
C PHE A 203 0.79 14.15 -13.90
N TRP A 204 0.98 13.86 -15.20
CA TRP A 204 1.12 14.91 -16.21
C TRP A 204 -0.14 15.75 -16.33
N HIS A 205 -1.32 15.16 -16.27
CA HIS A 205 -2.59 15.89 -16.28
C HIS A 205 -2.74 16.83 -15.07
N ARG A 206 -2.36 16.39 -13.86
CA ARG A 206 -2.33 17.25 -12.65
C ARG A 206 -1.32 18.37 -12.78
N LYS A 207 -0.11 18.06 -13.25
CA LYS A 207 0.95 19.05 -13.42
C LYS A 207 0.61 20.09 -14.47
N ILE A 208 -0.05 19.69 -15.55
CA ILE A 208 -0.56 20.62 -16.57
C ILE A 208 -1.68 21.48 -15.97
N LYS A 209 -2.58 20.90 -15.18
CA LYS A 209 -3.63 21.66 -14.50
C LYS A 209 -3.05 22.67 -13.50
N GLU A 210 -2.11 22.26 -12.64
CA GLU A 210 -1.40 23.17 -11.72
C GLU A 210 -0.64 24.27 -12.45
N MET A 211 -0.06 23.98 -13.62
CA MET A 211 0.60 25.00 -14.46
C MET A 211 -0.42 25.96 -15.08
N LEU A 212 -1.59 25.50 -15.49
CA LEU A 212 -2.66 26.34 -16.03
C LEU A 212 -3.29 27.22 -14.95
N ASP A 213 -3.55 26.65 -13.76
CA ASP A 213 -4.11 27.38 -12.60
C ASP A 213 -3.13 28.50 -12.13
N ASN A 214 -1.80 28.33 -12.30
CA ASN A 214 -0.78 29.34 -12.00
C ASN A 214 -0.57 30.42 -13.12
N ILE A 215 -1.20 30.25 -14.27
CA ILE A 215 -1.15 31.22 -15.35
C ILE A 215 -2.37 32.18 -15.30
N GLU A 216 -3.41 31.81 -14.56
CA GLU A 216 -4.62 32.65 -14.40
C GLU A 216 -4.54 33.66 -13.22
N GLU A 217 -3.40 33.72 -12.49
CA GLU A 217 -3.04 34.80 -11.56
C GLU A 217 -2.05 35.79 -12.21
#